data_308ee61ef3e56c4f5f8c40db2bfcf8d9
#
_entry.id   308ee61ef3e56c4f5f8c40db2bfcf8d9
#
_cell.length_a   1.000
_cell.length_b   1.000
_cell.length_c   1.000
_cell.angle_alpha   90.00
_cell.angle_beta   90.00
_cell.angle_gamma   90.00
#
_symmetry.space_group_name_H-M   'P 1'
#
loop_
_entity.id
_entity.type
_entity.pdbx_description
1 polymer ?
#
loop_
_entity_poly.entity_id
_entity_poly.type
_entity_poly.pdbx_seq_one_letter_code
_entity_poly.pdbx_strand_id
1 'polypeptide(L)'
;MKFNLVTLFPEFFDSPLSHGLMGKGVEKGIVSFNKVDPREFTTDRHKSVDDRPYGGGPGMVMFIDPIARALDSIGIHPVREGGCPKGRRLIMLSPKGLPLTQKLAVELSKEEELTLVCGRYEGIDARFEDIYPVEAISVGDFVLNGGEAGAMCLIEAVARLLPDFMGHAESGTEESFSSGLLEYPHYTRPAEFGGLKVPEVLSSGNHALIEEWRRKESLDATLEARPELLAEAEGLKKDDVRYLRTIPRKRLGKNLYMALVHYPVLNKFGEKAAVSLTNLDIHDMSRVSRSYSISGFFAVTPIEDQKKLAERIISHWTSGPGSKFNPDRAAAFSKVGVKDSLQDVVEHIESGTGKKPILVTTSARGAGSLTMNRVREMLQDDPVLLVFGTGHGLAPEILDMAEGSLRPIRFMDGYNHLSVRSAVAITVDRLLKDAW
;
A
#
# COMPACT_ATOMS: atom_id res chain seq x y z
N MET A 1 -19.98 -26.04 -4.05
CA MET A 1 -18.54 -25.89 -4.35
C MET A 1 -17.73 -26.97 -3.67
N LYS A 2 -16.74 -27.54 -4.34
CA LYS A 2 -15.86 -28.58 -3.77
C LYS A 2 -14.47 -28.03 -3.50
N PHE A 3 -13.91 -28.36 -2.33
CA PHE A 3 -12.52 -28.04 -1.97
C PHE A 3 -11.72 -29.34 -1.84
N ASN A 4 -10.63 -29.47 -2.60
CA ASN A 4 -9.62 -30.51 -2.36
C ASN A 4 -8.49 -29.89 -1.55
N LEU A 5 -8.10 -30.53 -0.47
CA LEU A 5 -7.09 -30.08 0.47
C LEU A 5 -5.90 -31.04 0.41
N VAL A 6 -4.89 -30.67 -0.37
CA VAL A 6 -3.65 -31.45 -0.48
C VAL A 6 -2.72 -31.00 0.66
N THR A 7 -2.59 -31.84 1.68
CA THR A 7 -1.91 -31.48 2.95
C THR A 7 -1.32 -32.70 3.62
N LEU A 8 -0.21 -32.50 4.35
CA LEU A 8 0.39 -33.52 5.21
C LEU A 8 -0.33 -33.67 6.57
N PHE A 9 -1.31 -32.81 6.85
CA PHE A 9 -2.04 -32.77 8.13
C PHE A 9 -3.56 -32.67 7.88
N PRO A 10 -4.19 -33.69 7.32
CA PRO A 10 -5.63 -33.67 7.02
C PRO A 10 -6.51 -33.40 8.25
N GLU A 11 -6.08 -33.84 9.43
CA GLU A 11 -6.80 -33.65 10.69
C GLU A 11 -6.85 -32.17 11.14
N PHE A 12 -5.95 -31.32 10.64
CA PHE A 12 -5.95 -29.88 10.91
C PHE A 12 -7.31 -29.25 10.57
N PHE A 13 -7.95 -29.76 9.56
CA PHE A 13 -9.21 -29.25 9.04
C PHE A 13 -10.48 -29.82 9.70
N ASP A 14 -10.36 -30.82 10.58
CA ASP A 14 -11.55 -31.52 11.12
C ASP A 14 -12.44 -30.59 11.94
N SER A 15 -11.87 -29.88 12.88
CA SER A 15 -12.64 -28.98 13.75
C SER A 15 -13.22 -27.78 13.00
N PRO A 16 -12.45 -26.96 12.24
CA PRO A 16 -12.99 -25.75 11.61
C PRO A 16 -14.03 -26.07 10.53
N LEU A 17 -13.92 -27.20 9.83
CA LEU A 17 -14.87 -27.58 8.78
C LEU A 17 -16.16 -28.22 9.32
N SER A 18 -16.20 -28.64 10.58
CA SER A 18 -17.36 -29.32 11.18
C SER A 18 -18.25 -28.43 12.05
N HIS A 19 -17.89 -27.19 12.27
CA HIS A 19 -18.60 -26.29 13.18
C HIS A 19 -19.11 -25.01 12.51
N GLY A 20 -20.05 -24.33 13.17
CA GLY A 20 -20.55 -23.02 12.78
C GLY A 20 -21.28 -23.00 11.43
N LEU A 21 -21.04 -21.97 10.64
CA LEU A 21 -21.61 -21.84 9.30
C LEU A 21 -20.99 -22.84 8.31
N MET A 22 -19.72 -23.17 8.50
CA MET A 22 -19.03 -24.14 7.64
C MET A 22 -19.64 -25.53 7.78
N GLY A 23 -19.85 -26.03 9.01
CA GLY A 23 -20.53 -27.30 9.25
C GLY A 23 -21.93 -27.35 8.67
N LYS A 24 -22.72 -26.27 8.83
CA LYS A 24 -24.05 -26.14 8.22
C LYS A 24 -23.98 -26.12 6.67
N GLY A 25 -22.96 -25.48 6.11
CA GLY A 25 -22.72 -25.48 4.65
C GLY A 25 -22.43 -26.89 4.11
N VAL A 26 -21.69 -27.70 4.86
CA VAL A 26 -21.44 -29.11 4.54
C VAL A 26 -22.72 -29.92 4.64
N GLU A 27 -23.47 -29.79 5.74
CA GLU A 27 -24.76 -30.50 5.94
C GLU A 27 -25.77 -30.20 4.83
N LYS A 28 -25.81 -28.96 4.35
CA LYS A 28 -26.67 -28.54 3.23
C LYS A 28 -26.13 -28.89 1.84
N GLY A 29 -24.92 -29.44 1.74
CA GLY A 29 -24.26 -29.73 0.46
C GLY A 29 -23.82 -28.51 -0.35
N ILE A 30 -23.78 -27.32 0.26
CA ILE A 30 -23.29 -26.08 -0.39
C ILE A 30 -21.78 -26.16 -0.63
N VAL A 31 -21.05 -26.70 0.36
CA VAL A 31 -19.60 -26.95 0.29
C VAL A 31 -19.34 -28.44 0.60
N SER A 32 -18.26 -28.97 0.01
CA SER A 32 -17.76 -30.32 0.31
C SER A 32 -16.21 -30.26 0.34
N PHE A 33 -15.64 -31.13 1.17
CA PHE A 33 -14.19 -31.17 1.38
C PHE A 33 -13.66 -32.58 1.10
N ASN A 34 -12.61 -32.66 0.30
CA ASN A 34 -11.85 -33.87 0.04
C ASN A 34 -10.40 -33.63 0.52
N LYS A 35 -9.97 -34.38 1.51
CA LYS A 35 -8.63 -34.27 2.08
C LYS A 35 -7.73 -35.32 1.43
N VAL A 36 -6.59 -34.89 0.91
CA VAL A 36 -5.66 -35.74 0.17
C VAL A 36 -4.28 -35.61 0.85
N ASP A 37 -3.83 -36.69 1.48
CA ASP A 37 -2.49 -36.72 2.10
C ASP A 37 -1.46 -37.23 1.06
N PRO A 38 -0.48 -36.41 0.66
CA PRO A 38 0.60 -36.83 -0.24
C PRO A 38 1.39 -38.06 0.26
N ARG A 39 1.42 -38.34 1.57
CA ARG A 39 2.07 -39.53 2.11
C ARG A 39 1.46 -40.85 1.63
N GLU A 40 0.18 -40.84 1.27
CA GLU A 40 -0.48 -42.02 0.74
C GLU A 40 -0.02 -42.39 -0.68
N PHE A 41 0.64 -41.47 -1.35
CA PHE A 41 1.11 -41.58 -2.73
C PHE A 41 2.64 -41.80 -2.84
N THR A 42 3.33 -41.99 -1.72
CA THR A 42 4.76 -42.34 -1.70
C THR A 42 4.97 -43.81 -2.04
N THR A 43 6.13 -44.13 -2.56
CA THR A 43 6.51 -45.51 -2.91
C THR A 43 7.45 -46.17 -1.93
N ASP A 44 8.00 -45.39 -1.03
CA ASP A 44 8.92 -45.87 -0.01
C ASP A 44 8.23 -46.29 1.29
N ARG A 45 8.87 -47.19 2.03
CA ARG A 45 8.35 -47.74 3.29
C ARG A 45 8.15 -46.64 4.37
N HIS A 46 8.95 -45.58 4.32
CA HIS A 46 8.93 -44.51 5.34
C HIS A 46 7.92 -43.42 5.03
N LYS A 47 7.25 -43.49 3.87
CA LYS A 47 6.29 -42.47 3.39
C LYS A 47 6.93 -41.09 3.37
N SER A 48 8.14 -40.99 2.84
CA SER A 48 8.96 -39.78 2.79
C SER A 48 8.33 -38.77 1.80
N VAL A 49 8.17 -37.52 2.25
CA VAL A 49 7.55 -36.45 1.46
C VAL A 49 8.46 -35.22 1.30
N ASP A 50 9.65 -35.27 1.88
CA ASP A 50 10.60 -34.17 1.91
C ASP A 50 12.04 -34.66 1.96
N ASP A 51 12.99 -33.81 1.53
CA ASP A 51 14.43 -34.02 1.62
C ASP A 51 15.18 -32.67 1.69
N ARG A 52 16.48 -32.75 1.90
CA ARG A 52 17.36 -31.59 1.96
C ARG A 52 17.39 -30.85 0.61
N PRO A 53 17.42 -29.50 0.63
CA PRO A 53 17.51 -28.73 -0.60
C PRO A 53 18.83 -28.97 -1.34
N TYR A 54 18.81 -29.03 -2.67
CA TYR A 54 20.00 -28.95 -3.47
C TYR A 54 20.71 -27.63 -3.22
N GLY A 55 22.03 -27.65 -3.16
CA GLY A 55 22.85 -26.49 -2.83
C GLY A 55 23.07 -26.32 -1.31
N GLY A 56 22.45 -27.15 -0.48
CA GLY A 56 22.56 -27.08 0.98
C GLY A 56 21.68 -25.97 1.56
N GLY A 57 21.78 -25.80 2.87
CA GLY A 57 20.97 -24.81 3.62
C GLY A 57 20.19 -25.47 4.75
N PRO A 58 19.58 -24.69 5.65
CA PRO A 58 18.69 -25.19 6.67
C PRO A 58 17.35 -25.64 6.10
N GLY A 59 16.66 -26.55 6.82
CA GLY A 59 15.30 -26.97 6.47
C GLY A 59 15.25 -28.10 5.45
N MET A 60 14.02 -28.39 5.01
CA MET A 60 13.67 -29.47 4.09
C MET A 60 12.77 -28.90 3.00
N VAL A 61 12.65 -29.58 1.87
CA VAL A 61 11.77 -29.20 0.73
C VAL A 61 10.87 -30.37 0.41
N MET A 62 9.58 -30.10 0.22
CA MET A 62 8.63 -31.15 -0.14
C MET A 62 8.90 -31.70 -1.54
N PHE A 63 8.86 -33.03 -1.68
CA PHE A 63 8.97 -33.69 -2.96
C PHE A 63 7.80 -33.37 -3.89
N ILE A 64 8.09 -33.20 -5.16
CA ILE A 64 7.08 -32.99 -6.19
C ILE A 64 6.30 -34.28 -6.49
N ASP A 65 6.95 -35.47 -6.50
CA ASP A 65 6.38 -36.72 -6.94
C ASP A 65 5.14 -37.16 -6.12
N PRO A 66 5.15 -37.17 -4.76
CA PRO A 66 3.96 -37.48 -3.98
C PRO A 66 2.81 -36.48 -4.21
N ILE A 67 3.13 -35.19 -4.37
CA ILE A 67 2.13 -34.16 -4.68
C ILE A 67 1.55 -34.38 -6.07
N ALA A 68 2.36 -34.67 -7.05
CA ALA A 68 1.94 -34.93 -8.42
C ALA A 68 0.96 -36.10 -8.49
N ARG A 69 1.27 -37.21 -7.82
CA ARG A 69 0.36 -38.39 -7.75
C ARG A 69 -0.93 -38.10 -6.99
N ALA A 70 -0.82 -37.29 -5.92
CA ALA A 70 -2.00 -36.84 -5.19
C ALA A 70 -2.91 -35.99 -6.10
N LEU A 71 -2.36 -35.09 -6.89
CA LEU A 71 -3.10 -34.26 -7.87
C LEU A 71 -3.70 -35.12 -9.00
N ASP A 72 -2.94 -36.10 -9.51
CA ASP A 72 -3.43 -37.02 -10.53
C ASP A 72 -4.66 -37.81 -10.05
N SER A 73 -4.67 -38.25 -8.80
CA SER A 73 -5.81 -38.96 -8.19
C SER A 73 -7.13 -38.17 -8.17
N ILE A 74 -7.03 -36.82 -8.27
CA ILE A 74 -8.18 -35.91 -8.31
C ILE A 74 -8.40 -35.30 -9.69
N GLY A 75 -7.67 -35.77 -10.70
CA GLY A 75 -7.80 -35.36 -12.11
C GLY A 75 -7.18 -34.00 -12.43
N ILE A 76 -6.09 -33.61 -11.76
CA ILE A 76 -5.26 -32.47 -12.09
C ILE A 76 -3.92 -32.97 -12.57
N HIS A 77 -3.55 -32.59 -13.79
CA HIS A 77 -2.38 -33.09 -14.48
C HIS A 77 -1.37 -31.97 -14.80
N PRO A 78 -0.13 -32.30 -15.18
CA PRO A 78 0.79 -31.33 -15.74
C PRO A 78 0.17 -30.53 -16.90
N VAL A 79 0.60 -29.29 -17.09
CA VAL A 79 0.09 -28.41 -18.19
C VAL A 79 0.19 -29.11 -19.56
N ARG A 80 1.28 -29.85 -19.80
CA ARG A 80 1.50 -30.60 -21.05
C ARG A 80 0.54 -31.77 -21.26
N GLU A 81 -0.13 -32.23 -20.21
CA GLU A 81 -1.04 -33.38 -20.18
C GLU A 81 -2.50 -32.96 -19.99
N GLY A 82 -2.82 -31.69 -20.14
CA GLY A 82 -4.16 -31.16 -20.04
C GLY A 82 -4.40 -30.19 -18.88
N GLY A 83 -3.50 -30.15 -17.91
CA GLY A 83 -3.53 -29.18 -16.82
C GLY A 83 -4.72 -29.36 -15.85
N CYS A 84 -5.32 -28.26 -15.46
CA CYS A 84 -6.49 -28.21 -14.60
C CYS A 84 -7.77 -28.12 -15.46
N PRO A 85 -8.80 -28.96 -15.22
CA PRO A 85 -10.05 -28.88 -15.94
C PRO A 85 -10.76 -27.53 -15.79
N LYS A 86 -11.56 -27.14 -16.79
CA LYS A 86 -12.35 -25.91 -16.74
C LYS A 86 -13.28 -25.90 -15.53
N GLY A 87 -13.42 -24.76 -14.88
CA GLY A 87 -14.23 -24.60 -13.66
C GLY A 87 -13.52 -25.08 -12.39
N ARG A 88 -12.21 -25.42 -12.51
CA ARG A 88 -11.37 -25.80 -11.38
C ARG A 88 -10.11 -24.95 -11.35
N ARG A 89 -9.63 -24.66 -10.15
CA ARG A 89 -8.36 -23.95 -9.97
C ARG A 89 -7.46 -24.69 -8.99
N LEU A 90 -6.16 -24.68 -9.31
CA LEU A 90 -5.10 -25.22 -8.46
C LEU A 90 -4.38 -24.07 -7.80
N ILE A 91 -4.40 -24.01 -6.48
CA ILE A 91 -3.90 -22.91 -5.67
C ILE A 91 -2.87 -23.44 -4.69
N MET A 92 -1.73 -22.77 -4.58
CA MET A 92 -0.72 -23.01 -3.55
C MET A 92 -0.68 -21.82 -2.60
N LEU A 93 -0.75 -22.09 -1.29
CA LEU A 93 -0.58 -21.05 -0.27
C LEU A 93 0.91 -20.73 -0.09
N SER A 94 1.30 -19.51 -0.40
CA SER A 94 2.70 -19.09 -0.37
C SER A 94 2.83 -17.59 -0.10
N PRO A 95 3.81 -17.15 0.72
CA PRO A 95 4.10 -15.72 0.91
C PRO A 95 4.51 -15.01 -0.38
N LYS A 96 4.97 -15.75 -1.40
CA LYS A 96 5.36 -15.20 -2.72
C LYS A 96 4.16 -14.95 -3.64
N GLY A 97 2.96 -15.43 -3.25
CA GLY A 97 1.76 -15.39 -4.07
C GLY A 97 1.12 -14.01 -4.16
N LEU A 98 0.12 -13.90 -5.05
CA LEU A 98 -0.74 -12.73 -5.11
C LEU A 98 -1.53 -12.58 -3.80
N PRO A 99 -1.70 -11.35 -3.28
CA PRO A 99 -2.48 -11.12 -2.07
C PRO A 99 -3.93 -11.58 -2.23
N LEU A 100 -4.43 -12.33 -1.25
CA LEU A 100 -5.86 -12.65 -1.16
C LEU A 100 -6.64 -11.38 -0.86
N THR A 101 -7.48 -10.98 -1.81
CA THR A 101 -8.38 -9.81 -1.69
C THR A 101 -9.83 -10.27 -1.81
N GLN A 102 -10.77 -9.41 -1.37
CA GLN A 102 -12.21 -9.68 -1.54
C GLN A 102 -12.56 -9.88 -3.02
N LYS A 103 -11.95 -9.12 -3.94
CA LYS A 103 -12.13 -9.28 -5.38
C LYS A 103 -11.71 -10.67 -5.85
N LEU A 104 -10.55 -11.16 -5.40
CA LEU A 104 -10.08 -12.51 -5.73
C LEU A 104 -11.00 -13.58 -5.13
N ALA A 105 -11.47 -13.39 -3.89
CA ALA A 105 -12.44 -14.31 -3.27
C ALA A 105 -13.75 -14.40 -4.09
N VAL A 106 -14.26 -13.27 -4.60
CA VAL A 106 -15.42 -13.22 -5.51
C VAL A 106 -15.14 -13.94 -6.83
N GLU A 107 -13.94 -13.86 -7.38
CA GLU A 107 -13.57 -14.63 -8.58
C GLU A 107 -13.56 -16.12 -8.29
N LEU A 108 -12.90 -16.52 -7.22
CA LEU A 108 -12.81 -17.92 -6.80
C LEU A 108 -14.16 -18.54 -6.44
N SER A 109 -15.11 -17.76 -5.90
CA SER A 109 -16.44 -18.25 -5.55
C SER A 109 -17.29 -18.68 -6.76
N LYS A 110 -16.89 -18.32 -7.98
CA LYS A 110 -17.56 -18.69 -9.23
C LYS A 110 -17.12 -20.05 -9.79
N GLU A 111 -16.04 -20.61 -9.24
CA GLU A 111 -15.51 -21.89 -9.67
C GLU A 111 -16.32 -23.06 -9.07
N GLU A 112 -16.27 -24.20 -9.72
CA GLU A 112 -16.92 -25.41 -9.23
C GLU A 112 -16.09 -26.12 -8.17
N GLU A 113 -14.75 -26.06 -8.34
CA GLU A 113 -13.82 -26.78 -7.49
C GLU A 113 -12.50 -25.99 -7.30
N LEU A 114 -12.03 -25.90 -6.06
CA LEU A 114 -10.74 -25.34 -5.71
C LEU A 114 -9.86 -26.42 -5.09
N THR A 115 -8.66 -26.61 -5.63
CA THR A 115 -7.64 -27.49 -5.03
C THR A 115 -6.58 -26.61 -4.35
N LEU A 116 -6.45 -26.78 -3.04
CA LEU A 116 -5.55 -25.99 -2.20
C LEU A 116 -4.37 -26.87 -1.78
N VAL A 117 -3.18 -26.53 -2.23
CA VAL A 117 -1.93 -27.22 -1.86
C VAL A 117 -1.28 -26.48 -0.71
N CYS A 118 -1.17 -27.16 0.44
CA CYS A 118 -0.59 -26.65 1.66
C CYS A 118 0.89 -27.04 1.74
N GLY A 119 1.78 -26.10 1.39
CA GLY A 119 3.22 -26.29 1.52
C GLY A 119 3.65 -26.34 2.99
N ARG A 120 4.71 -27.10 3.27
CA ARG A 120 5.37 -27.21 4.57
C ARG A 120 6.87 -27.04 4.40
N TYR A 121 7.58 -26.94 5.52
CA TYR A 121 9.04 -26.77 5.55
C TYR A 121 9.47 -25.47 4.83
N GLU A 122 10.49 -25.54 3.97
CA GLU A 122 10.94 -24.42 3.13
C GLU A 122 10.07 -24.22 1.87
N GLY A 123 9.06 -25.07 1.68
CA GLY A 123 8.14 -25.05 0.56
C GLY A 123 8.15 -26.34 -0.26
N ILE A 124 7.63 -26.24 -1.46
CA ILE A 124 7.53 -27.34 -2.44
C ILE A 124 8.64 -27.14 -3.48
N ASP A 125 9.17 -28.22 -4.04
CA ASP A 125 10.12 -28.20 -5.16
C ASP A 125 9.66 -27.20 -6.24
N ALA A 126 10.54 -26.25 -6.59
CA ALA A 126 10.20 -25.13 -7.47
C ALA A 126 9.66 -25.55 -8.85
N ARG A 127 10.04 -26.74 -9.33
CA ARG A 127 9.52 -27.31 -10.59
C ARG A 127 8.00 -27.52 -10.57
N PHE A 128 7.39 -27.53 -9.40
CA PHE A 128 5.94 -27.64 -9.27
C PHE A 128 5.21 -26.49 -9.97
N GLU A 129 5.70 -25.27 -9.78
CA GLU A 129 5.13 -24.07 -10.41
C GLU A 129 5.36 -24.04 -11.95
N ASP A 130 6.42 -24.67 -12.42
CA ASP A 130 6.71 -24.76 -13.86
C ASP A 130 5.91 -25.86 -14.59
N ILE A 131 5.53 -26.89 -13.86
CA ILE A 131 4.88 -28.10 -14.44
C ILE A 131 3.34 -28.02 -14.35
N TYR A 132 2.81 -27.49 -13.25
CA TYR A 132 1.38 -27.43 -13.00
C TYR A 132 0.82 -26.01 -13.18
N PRO A 133 -0.47 -25.85 -13.57
CA PRO A 133 -1.11 -24.55 -13.70
C PRO A 133 -1.49 -24.00 -12.32
N VAL A 134 -0.53 -23.92 -11.41
CA VAL A 134 -0.74 -23.52 -10.02
C VAL A 134 -0.66 -21.99 -9.87
N GLU A 135 -1.58 -21.46 -9.09
CA GLU A 135 -1.62 -20.07 -8.70
C GLU A 135 -1.15 -19.93 -7.24
N ALA A 136 -0.08 -19.19 -7.02
CA ALA A 136 0.38 -18.89 -5.67
C ALA A 136 -0.46 -17.74 -5.07
N ILE A 137 -1.03 -17.95 -3.88
CA ILE A 137 -1.82 -16.94 -3.15
C ILE A 137 -1.22 -16.73 -1.76
N SER A 138 -1.07 -15.46 -1.38
CA SER A 138 -0.62 -15.02 -0.06
C SER A 138 -1.80 -14.48 0.75
N VAL A 139 -1.87 -14.86 2.03
CA VAL A 139 -2.86 -14.32 2.98
C VAL A 139 -2.34 -13.10 3.76
N GLY A 140 -1.12 -12.63 3.47
CA GLY A 140 -0.53 -11.45 4.07
C GLY A 140 0.99 -11.48 4.08
N ASP A 141 1.61 -10.36 4.44
CA ASP A 141 3.06 -10.17 4.50
C ASP A 141 3.65 -10.73 5.81
N PHE A 142 3.43 -12.03 6.03
CA PHE A 142 3.98 -12.77 7.17
C PHE A 142 4.19 -14.24 6.80
N VAL A 143 5.01 -14.93 7.58
CA VAL A 143 5.33 -16.35 7.36
C VAL A 143 4.55 -17.21 8.36
N LEU A 144 3.91 -18.26 7.83
CA LEU A 144 3.22 -19.29 8.62
C LEU A 144 4.06 -20.59 8.65
N ASN A 145 3.79 -21.44 9.62
CA ASN A 145 4.46 -22.76 9.71
C ASN A 145 4.07 -23.74 8.60
N GLY A 146 3.02 -23.42 7.85
CA GLY A 146 2.51 -24.21 6.73
C GLY A 146 1.30 -23.58 6.08
N GLY A 147 0.84 -24.15 4.96
CA GLY A 147 -0.23 -23.59 4.15
C GLY A 147 -1.63 -23.78 4.72
N GLU A 148 -1.85 -24.65 5.71
CA GLU A 148 -3.19 -25.02 6.18
C GLU A 148 -3.99 -23.87 6.76
N ALA A 149 -3.35 -23.00 7.58
CA ALA A 149 -4.02 -21.82 8.13
C ALA A 149 -4.38 -20.83 7.01
N GLY A 150 -3.48 -20.64 6.02
CA GLY A 150 -3.78 -19.84 4.83
C GLY A 150 -4.92 -20.42 3.99
N ALA A 151 -4.97 -21.75 3.84
CA ALA A 151 -6.07 -22.43 3.16
C ALA A 151 -7.40 -22.18 3.88
N MET A 152 -7.42 -22.22 5.22
CA MET A 152 -8.63 -21.89 5.98
C MET A 152 -9.09 -20.45 5.76
N CYS A 153 -8.18 -19.47 5.74
CA CYS A 153 -8.52 -18.08 5.42
C CYS A 153 -9.18 -17.95 4.04
N LEU A 154 -8.63 -18.65 3.03
CA LEU A 154 -9.18 -18.65 1.68
C LEU A 154 -10.57 -19.34 1.64
N ILE A 155 -10.72 -20.49 2.27
CA ILE A 155 -11.98 -21.23 2.35
C ILE A 155 -13.07 -20.36 2.99
N GLU A 156 -12.79 -19.75 4.13
CA GLU A 156 -13.74 -18.87 4.83
C GLU A 156 -14.13 -17.66 3.98
N ALA A 157 -13.16 -17.01 3.32
CA ALA A 157 -13.41 -15.87 2.46
C ALA A 157 -14.27 -16.23 1.23
N VAL A 158 -14.07 -17.41 0.64
CA VAL A 158 -14.80 -17.87 -0.55
C VAL A 158 -16.16 -18.46 -0.20
N ALA A 159 -16.24 -19.33 0.83
CA ALA A 159 -17.46 -20.06 1.16
C ALA A 159 -18.62 -19.13 1.54
N ARG A 160 -18.33 -18.04 2.27
CA ARG A 160 -19.35 -17.06 2.66
C ARG A 160 -20.00 -16.31 1.49
N LEU A 161 -19.37 -16.34 0.30
CA LEU A 161 -19.86 -15.71 -0.93
C LEU A 161 -20.77 -16.65 -1.75
N LEU A 162 -20.85 -17.93 -1.35
CA LEU A 162 -21.70 -18.89 -2.04
C LEU A 162 -23.18 -18.64 -1.73
N PRO A 163 -24.07 -18.84 -2.70
CA PRO A 163 -25.51 -18.76 -2.47
C PRO A 163 -25.95 -19.66 -1.31
N ASP A 164 -26.86 -19.17 -0.47
CA ASP A 164 -27.46 -19.87 0.67
C ASP A 164 -26.48 -20.31 1.80
N PHE A 165 -25.22 -19.92 1.71
CA PHE A 165 -24.25 -20.19 2.77
C PHE A 165 -24.49 -19.28 3.99
N MET A 166 -24.67 -17.98 3.76
CA MET A 166 -25.07 -17.02 4.78
C MET A 166 -26.60 -17.00 4.92
N GLY A 167 -27.09 -16.80 6.15
CA GLY A 167 -28.52 -16.86 6.44
C GLY A 167 -29.39 -15.75 5.80
N HIS A 168 -28.78 -14.65 5.36
CA HIS A 168 -29.44 -13.54 4.68
C HIS A 168 -28.61 -13.14 3.45
N ALA A 169 -29.24 -13.14 2.28
CA ALA A 169 -28.58 -12.79 1.01
C ALA A 169 -28.02 -11.35 0.95
N GLU A 170 -28.61 -10.44 1.75
CA GLU A 170 -28.18 -9.03 1.80
C GLU A 170 -26.96 -8.78 2.71
N SER A 171 -26.60 -9.74 3.58
CA SER A 171 -25.49 -9.56 4.53
C SER A 171 -24.14 -9.34 3.85
N GLY A 172 -23.95 -9.83 2.63
CA GLY A 172 -22.68 -9.69 1.89
C GLY A 172 -22.52 -8.37 1.13
N THR A 173 -23.58 -7.57 0.98
CA THR A 173 -23.53 -6.36 0.14
C THR A 173 -23.08 -5.11 0.90
N GLU A 174 -23.25 -5.07 2.21
CA GLU A 174 -22.88 -3.93 3.09
C GLU A 174 -21.55 -4.15 3.85
N GLU A 175 -20.88 -5.27 3.63
CA GLU A 175 -19.63 -5.60 4.33
C GLU A 175 -18.42 -4.83 3.80
N SER A 176 -17.37 -4.76 4.63
CA SER A 176 -16.09 -4.17 4.25
C SER A 176 -15.58 -4.71 2.90
N PHE A 177 -15.07 -3.81 2.08
CA PHE A 177 -14.56 -4.05 0.72
C PHE A 177 -15.60 -4.30 -0.36
N SER A 178 -16.86 -4.60 -0.05
CA SER A 178 -17.92 -4.83 -1.06
C SER A 178 -18.20 -3.59 -1.90
N SER A 179 -18.21 -2.41 -1.27
CA SER A 179 -18.35 -1.10 -1.91
C SER A 179 -17.03 -0.34 -2.06
N GLY A 180 -15.89 -1.00 -1.80
CA GLY A 180 -14.56 -0.38 -1.76
C GLY A 180 -14.27 0.41 -0.48
N LEU A 181 -15.16 0.38 0.52
CA LEU A 181 -14.98 1.02 1.82
C LEU A 181 -14.95 -0.01 2.94
N LEU A 182 -14.52 0.42 4.12
CA LEU A 182 -14.74 -0.33 5.35
C LEU A 182 -16.18 -0.15 5.83
N GLU A 183 -16.66 -1.14 6.54
CA GLU A 183 -17.99 -1.17 7.14
C GLU A 183 -18.11 -0.17 8.31
N TYR A 184 -19.31 0.33 8.53
CA TYR A 184 -19.65 1.17 9.67
C TYR A 184 -19.77 0.35 10.97
N PRO A 185 -19.64 0.98 12.18
CA PRO A 185 -19.74 0.27 13.44
C PRO A 185 -21.17 -0.22 13.72
N HIS A 186 -21.30 -1.44 14.22
CA HIS A 186 -22.57 -2.03 14.64
C HIS A 186 -22.79 -1.93 16.14
N TYR A 187 -24.04 -1.70 16.53
CA TYR A 187 -24.45 -1.61 17.92
C TYR A 187 -25.57 -2.61 18.21
N THR A 188 -25.59 -3.15 19.43
CA THR A 188 -26.62 -4.06 19.92
C THR A 188 -26.97 -3.74 21.37
N ARG A 189 -27.85 -4.51 21.97
CA ARG A 189 -28.28 -4.36 23.36
C ARG A 189 -27.15 -4.70 24.35
N PRO A 190 -27.08 -4.02 25.50
CA PRO A 190 -27.98 -2.97 25.98
C PRO A 190 -27.73 -1.60 25.31
N ALA A 191 -28.71 -0.70 25.33
CA ALA A 191 -28.61 0.64 24.72
C ALA A 191 -27.59 1.56 25.39
N GLU A 192 -27.15 1.23 26.60
CA GLU A 192 -26.09 1.91 27.33
C GLU A 192 -25.21 0.89 28.05
N PHE A 193 -23.89 0.99 27.89
CA PHE A 193 -22.93 0.15 28.58
C PHE A 193 -21.68 0.95 28.93
N GLY A 194 -21.25 0.89 30.21
CA GLY A 194 -20.07 1.61 30.68
C GLY A 194 -20.12 3.13 30.49
N GLY A 195 -21.32 3.73 30.51
CA GLY A 195 -21.51 5.17 30.26
C GLY A 195 -21.56 5.58 28.80
N LEU A 196 -21.36 4.63 27.87
CA LEU A 196 -21.46 4.85 26.43
C LEU A 196 -22.84 4.42 25.93
N LYS A 197 -23.45 5.27 25.12
CA LYS A 197 -24.78 5.05 24.55
C LYS A 197 -24.71 4.70 23.07
N VAL A 198 -25.66 3.90 22.61
CA VAL A 198 -25.91 3.72 21.18
C VAL A 198 -26.30 5.07 20.57
N PRO A 199 -25.77 5.46 19.41
CA PRO A 199 -26.15 6.70 18.73
C PRO A 199 -27.66 6.83 18.56
N GLU A 200 -28.22 7.96 18.94
CA GLU A 200 -29.69 8.20 18.95
C GLU A 200 -30.30 8.03 17.55
N VAL A 201 -29.57 8.37 16.50
CA VAL A 201 -30.01 8.21 15.11
C VAL A 201 -30.39 6.77 14.79
N LEU A 202 -29.70 5.78 15.37
CA LEU A 202 -29.97 4.34 15.14
C LEU A 202 -31.29 3.88 15.79
N SER A 203 -31.79 4.62 16.76
CA SER A 203 -33.05 4.37 17.45
C SER A 203 -34.19 5.24 16.93
N SER A 204 -33.96 6.14 15.99
CA SER A 204 -34.92 7.14 15.50
C SER A 204 -36.04 6.57 14.63
N GLY A 205 -35.86 5.38 14.06
CA GLY A 205 -36.75 4.81 13.03
C GLY A 205 -36.72 5.54 11.69
N ASN A 206 -35.88 6.55 11.51
CA ASN A 206 -35.73 7.28 10.27
C ASN A 206 -34.63 6.62 9.40
N HIS A 207 -35.03 5.75 8.49
CA HIS A 207 -34.11 4.99 7.64
C HIS A 207 -33.15 5.88 6.85
N ALA A 208 -33.59 7.03 6.34
CA ALA A 208 -32.73 7.93 5.56
C ALA A 208 -31.60 8.54 6.42
N LEU A 209 -31.90 8.94 7.66
CA LEU A 209 -30.89 9.43 8.59
C LEU A 209 -29.93 8.32 9.04
N ILE A 210 -30.45 7.11 9.22
CA ILE A 210 -29.63 5.93 9.58
C ILE A 210 -28.65 5.61 8.44
N GLU A 211 -29.10 5.59 7.18
CA GLU A 211 -28.26 5.37 6.01
C GLU A 211 -27.16 6.45 5.83
N GLU A 212 -27.55 7.72 6.03
CA GLU A 212 -26.60 8.83 6.00
C GLU A 212 -25.54 8.69 7.09
N TRP A 213 -25.95 8.35 8.31
CA TRP A 213 -25.04 8.11 9.42
C TRP A 213 -24.11 6.95 9.13
N ARG A 214 -24.63 5.78 8.72
CA ARG A 214 -23.84 4.62 8.34
C ARG A 214 -22.80 4.95 7.26
N ARG A 215 -23.23 5.73 6.24
CA ARG A 215 -22.32 6.14 5.17
C ARG A 215 -21.17 7.01 5.70
N LYS A 216 -21.45 7.97 6.59
CA LYS A 216 -20.43 8.80 7.22
C LYS A 216 -19.45 7.99 8.06
N GLU A 217 -19.96 7.12 8.93
CA GLU A 217 -19.12 6.24 9.76
C GLU A 217 -18.23 5.31 8.91
N SER A 218 -18.74 4.78 7.82
CA SER A 218 -17.95 3.98 6.86
C SER A 218 -16.82 4.81 6.23
N LEU A 219 -17.10 6.06 5.85
CA LEU A 219 -16.08 6.97 5.32
C LEU A 219 -15.03 7.33 6.39
N ASP A 220 -15.44 7.57 7.62
CA ASP A 220 -14.56 7.89 8.74
C ASP A 220 -13.65 6.70 9.07
N ALA A 221 -14.23 5.51 9.24
CA ALA A 221 -13.48 4.29 9.49
C ALA A 221 -12.47 4.00 8.36
N THR A 222 -12.88 4.22 7.10
CA THR A 222 -12.00 4.01 5.96
C THR A 222 -10.86 5.03 5.94
N LEU A 223 -11.18 6.32 6.18
CA LEU A 223 -10.17 7.38 6.22
C LEU A 223 -9.15 7.17 7.34
N GLU A 224 -9.58 6.67 8.49
CA GLU A 224 -8.72 6.45 9.65
C GLU A 224 -7.84 5.21 9.47
N ALA A 225 -8.42 4.08 9.09
CA ALA A 225 -7.73 2.79 9.09
C ALA A 225 -7.09 2.43 7.73
N ARG A 226 -7.75 2.75 6.62
CA ARG A 226 -7.37 2.31 5.26
C ARG A 226 -7.62 3.40 4.22
N PRO A 227 -6.99 4.59 4.36
CA PRO A 227 -7.26 5.74 3.49
C PRO A 227 -6.99 5.47 2.01
N GLU A 228 -6.10 4.54 1.67
CA GLU A 228 -5.83 4.15 0.28
C GLU A 228 -7.05 3.57 -0.44
N LEU A 229 -8.00 2.97 0.30
CA LEU A 229 -9.23 2.45 -0.28
C LEU A 229 -10.11 3.57 -0.86
N LEU A 230 -10.06 4.76 -0.28
CA LEU A 230 -10.83 5.91 -0.80
C LEU A 230 -10.38 6.32 -2.22
N ALA A 231 -9.08 6.10 -2.57
CA ALA A 231 -8.58 6.35 -3.92
C ALA A 231 -9.15 5.39 -4.96
N GLU A 232 -9.36 4.15 -4.55
CA GLU A 232 -9.78 3.06 -5.42
C GLU A 232 -11.30 2.85 -5.39
N ALA A 233 -12.03 3.53 -4.49
CA ALA A 233 -13.46 3.35 -4.30
C ALA A 233 -14.26 3.92 -5.47
N GLU A 234 -14.85 3.07 -6.30
CA GLU A 234 -15.64 3.45 -7.47
C GLU A 234 -16.99 4.12 -7.11
N GLY A 235 -17.48 3.92 -5.89
CA GLY A 235 -18.80 4.37 -5.43
C GLY A 235 -18.84 5.68 -4.65
N LEU A 236 -17.77 6.53 -4.70
CA LEU A 236 -17.76 7.81 -3.99
C LEU A 236 -18.68 8.84 -4.66
N LYS A 237 -19.64 9.36 -3.89
CA LYS A 237 -20.56 10.43 -4.32
C LYS A 237 -19.96 11.81 -4.06
N LYS A 238 -20.50 12.84 -4.71
CA LYS A 238 -20.06 14.23 -4.49
C LYS A 238 -20.21 14.68 -3.03
N ASP A 239 -21.23 14.19 -2.35
CA ASP A 239 -21.48 14.51 -0.94
C ASP A 239 -20.49 13.82 -0.01
N ASP A 240 -20.06 12.59 -0.33
CA ASP A 240 -18.99 11.89 0.39
C ASP A 240 -17.68 12.69 0.34
N VAL A 241 -17.31 13.15 -0.87
CA VAL A 241 -16.10 13.98 -1.05
C VAL A 241 -16.23 15.31 -0.29
N ARG A 242 -17.41 15.93 -0.30
CA ARG A 242 -17.67 17.15 0.47
C ARG A 242 -17.50 16.89 1.97
N TYR A 243 -18.08 15.81 2.48
CA TYR A 243 -17.94 15.39 3.87
C TYR A 243 -16.49 15.12 4.26
N LEU A 244 -15.77 14.30 3.51
CA LEU A 244 -14.36 13.97 3.75
C LEU A 244 -13.47 15.22 3.83
N ARG A 245 -13.79 16.29 3.09
CA ARG A 245 -13.06 17.57 3.14
C ARG A 245 -13.27 18.34 4.44
N THR A 246 -14.31 18.05 5.20
CA THR A 246 -14.58 18.70 6.50
C THR A 246 -13.85 18.04 7.66
N ILE A 247 -13.39 16.80 7.49
CA ILE A 247 -12.75 16.02 8.56
C ILE A 247 -11.35 16.58 8.85
N PRO A 248 -11.05 17.00 10.08
CA PRO A 248 -9.71 17.40 10.49
C PRO A 248 -8.76 16.19 10.42
N ARG A 249 -7.60 16.36 9.83
CA ARG A 249 -6.61 15.28 9.72
C ARG A 249 -5.18 15.78 9.89
N LYS A 250 -4.33 14.90 10.41
CA LYS A 250 -2.88 15.14 10.49
C LYS A 250 -2.32 15.02 9.07
N ARG A 251 -1.79 16.12 8.55
CA ARG A 251 -1.12 16.13 7.25
C ARG A 251 0.38 16.13 7.45
N LEU A 252 1.05 15.08 6.99
CA LEU A 252 2.51 14.94 7.07
C LEU A 252 3.24 16.10 6.37
N GLY A 253 2.64 16.67 5.32
CA GLY A 253 3.16 17.85 4.64
C GLY A 253 3.41 19.06 5.55
N LYS A 254 2.76 19.14 6.73
CA LYS A 254 3.00 20.21 7.71
C LYS A 254 4.38 20.14 8.36
N ASN A 255 5.02 18.99 8.38
CA ASN A 255 6.39 18.82 8.86
C ASN A 255 7.40 18.76 7.70
N LEU A 256 6.92 18.87 6.45
CA LEU A 256 7.78 18.84 5.27
C LEU A 256 8.12 20.25 4.79
N TYR A 257 9.40 20.45 4.50
CA TYR A 257 9.97 21.60 3.86
C TYR A 257 10.73 21.16 2.61
N MET A 258 10.87 22.05 1.63
CA MET A 258 11.61 21.80 0.41
C MET A 258 12.62 22.90 0.14
N ALA A 259 13.82 22.53 -0.29
CA ALA A 259 14.83 23.45 -0.81
C ALA A 259 15.20 23.05 -2.23
N LEU A 260 15.21 24.02 -3.14
CA LEU A 260 15.78 23.89 -4.47
C LEU A 260 17.12 24.64 -4.51
N VAL A 261 18.21 23.89 -4.57
CA VAL A 261 19.57 24.43 -4.51
C VAL A 261 20.06 24.75 -5.92
N HIS A 262 20.36 26.03 -6.12
CA HIS A 262 20.99 26.57 -7.33
C HIS A 262 22.48 26.79 -7.17
N TYR A 263 22.97 26.85 -5.92
CA TYR A 263 24.39 26.89 -5.53
C TYR A 263 24.52 26.39 -4.08
N PRO A 264 25.53 25.53 -3.78
CA PRO A 264 26.48 24.93 -4.71
C PRO A 264 25.91 23.66 -5.34
N VAL A 265 26.03 23.56 -6.67
CA VAL A 265 25.71 22.37 -7.45
C VAL A 265 26.88 22.01 -8.35
N LEU A 266 26.83 20.85 -9.00
CA LEU A 266 27.89 20.40 -9.90
C LEU A 266 27.54 20.76 -11.36
N ASN A 267 28.57 21.09 -12.12
CA ASN A 267 28.52 21.20 -13.58
C ASN A 267 28.81 19.82 -14.23
N LYS A 268 28.82 19.76 -15.56
CA LYS A 268 29.11 18.53 -16.31
C LYS A 268 30.52 17.97 -16.09
N PHE A 269 31.44 18.75 -15.56
CA PHE A 269 32.82 18.37 -15.26
C PHE A 269 33.02 17.96 -13.78
N GLY A 270 31.96 18.00 -12.97
CA GLY A 270 32.04 17.72 -11.54
C GLY A 270 32.54 18.88 -10.68
N GLU A 271 32.65 20.07 -11.25
CA GLU A 271 33.11 21.28 -10.54
C GLU A 271 31.92 22.04 -9.92
N LYS A 272 32.15 22.75 -8.81
CA LYS A 272 31.13 23.60 -8.19
C LYS A 272 30.73 24.71 -9.16
N ALA A 273 29.43 24.87 -9.33
CA ALA A 273 28.84 25.86 -10.19
C ALA A 273 27.53 26.39 -9.60
N ALA A 274 27.10 27.52 -10.11
CA ALA A 274 25.76 28.03 -9.92
C ALA A 274 24.91 27.78 -11.17
N VAL A 275 23.66 27.48 -10.98
CA VAL A 275 22.65 27.29 -12.05
C VAL A 275 21.60 28.39 -11.92
N SER A 276 21.16 28.93 -13.06
CA SER A 276 20.13 29.94 -13.07
C SER A 276 18.81 29.44 -12.53
N LEU A 277 18.21 30.24 -11.65
CA LEU A 277 16.85 30.04 -11.19
C LEU A 277 15.85 30.30 -12.33
N THR A 278 14.85 29.45 -12.49
CA THR A 278 13.82 29.67 -13.50
C THR A 278 12.48 30.05 -12.88
N ASN A 279 11.73 30.91 -13.57
CA ASN A 279 10.38 31.27 -13.17
C ASN A 279 9.47 30.04 -13.03
N LEU A 280 9.62 29.05 -13.93
CA LEU A 280 8.84 27.83 -13.92
C LEU A 280 9.06 26.99 -12.65
N ASP A 281 10.29 26.92 -12.14
CA ASP A 281 10.59 26.17 -10.93
C ASP A 281 9.86 26.75 -9.72
N ILE A 282 9.89 28.08 -9.57
CA ILE A 282 9.20 28.77 -8.47
C ILE A 282 7.69 28.53 -8.57
N HIS A 283 7.10 28.69 -9.77
CA HIS A 283 5.66 28.52 -9.96
C HIS A 283 5.18 27.11 -9.69
N ASP A 284 5.83 26.11 -10.24
CA ASP A 284 5.36 24.73 -10.15
C ASP A 284 5.59 24.16 -8.74
N MET A 285 6.76 24.42 -8.15
CA MET A 285 7.05 23.95 -6.80
C MET A 285 6.20 24.63 -5.73
N SER A 286 5.88 25.93 -5.88
CA SER A 286 4.96 26.63 -4.97
C SER A 286 3.56 25.99 -4.98
N ARG A 287 3.06 25.61 -6.17
CA ARG A 287 1.75 24.97 -6.32
C ARG A 287 1.74 23.55 -5.73
N VAL A 288 2.80 22.77 -5.97
CA VAL A 288 2.98 21.46 -5.32
C VAL A 288 2.99 21.63 -3.80
N SER A 289 3.78 22.58 -3.28
CA SER A 289 3.83 22.87 -1.83
C SER A 289 2.45 23.18 -1.25
N ARG A 290 1.65 23.99 -1.94
CA ARG A 290 0.31 24.35 -1.48
C ARG A 290 -0.66 23.17 -1.53
N SER A 291 -0.63 22.39 -2.62
CA SER A 291 -1.52 21.24 -2.81
C SER A 291 -1.33 20.18 -1.75
N TYR A 292 -0.09 19.93 -1.35
CA TYR A 292 0.25 18.93 -0.34
C TYR A 292 0.43 19.49 1.08
N SER A 293 0.04 20.76 1.30
CA SER A 293 0.14 21.43 2.61
C SER A 293 1.55 21.48 3.19
N ILE A 294 2.58 21.51 2.33
CA ILE A 294 3.97 21.62 2.72
C ILE A 294 4.21 22.97 3.40
N SER A 295 5.00 22.98 4.47
CA SER A 295 5.18 24.15 5.33
C SER A 295 6.01 25.26 4.73
N GLY A 296 6.97 24.94 3.86
CA GLY A 296 7.78 25.96 3.17
C GLY A 296 8.51 25.40 1.96
N PHE A 297 8.70 26.25 0.97
CA PHE A 297 9.57 26.00 -0.18
C PHE A 297 10.60 27.13 -0.28
N PHE A 298 11.88 26.79 -0.41
CA PHE A 298 12.98 27.73 -0.44
C PHE A 298 13.82 27.56 -1.72
N ALA A 299 13.98 28.64 -2.47
CA ALA A 299 14.99 28.73 -3.51
C ALA A 299 16.31 29.19 -2.88
N VAL A 300 17.39 28.42 -3.09
CA VAL A 300 18.68 28.66 -2.48
C VAL A 300 19.69 29.12 -3.53
N THR A 301 20.08 30.38 -3.47
CA THR A 301 21.09 31.01 -4.35
C THR A 301 21.72 32.24 -3.71
N PRO A 302 23.04 32.37 -3.73
CA PRO A 302 23.72 33.59 -3.25
C PRO A 302 23.78 34.70 -4.32
N ILE A 303 23.29 34.41 -5.56
CA ILE A 303 23.41 35.37 -6.67
C ILE A 303 22.33 36.43 -6.53
N GLU A 304 22.75 37.68 -6.30
CA GLU A 304 21.90 38.83 -5.97
C GLU A 304 20.82 39.09 -7.04
N ASP A 305 21.17 39.02 -8.33
CA ASP A 305 20.21 39.27 -9.42
C ASP A 305 19.15 38.18 -9.49
N GLN A 306 19.49 36.94 -9.15
CA GLN A 306 18.51 35.85 -9.09
C GLN A 306 17.60 35.95 -7.88
N LYS A 307 18.12 36.39 -6.73
CA LYS A 307 17.29 36.67 -5.55
C LYS A 307 16.25 37.74 -5.88
N LYS A 308 16.71 38.88 -6.44
CA LYS A 308 15.82 39.98 -6.88
C LYS A 308 14.76 39.51 -7.86
N LEU A 309 15.11 38.64 -8.82
CA LEU A 309 14.15 38.05 -9.75
C LEU A 309 13.09 37.22 -9.01
N ALA A 310 13.50 36.30 -8.13
CA ALA A 310 12.63 35.47 -7.33
C ALA A 310 11.70 36.30 -6.43
N GLU A 311 12.24 37.28 -5.74
CA GLU A 311 11.49 38.22 -4.87
C GLU A 311 10.45 39.01 -5.65
N ARG A 312 10.78 39.49 -6.86
CA ARG A 312 9.80 40.14 -7.74
C ARG A 312 8.65 39.21 -8.13
N ILE A 313 8.95 37.96 -8.45
CA ILE A 313 7.92 36.97 -8.79
C ILE A 313 7.06 36.73 -7.55
N ILE A 314 7.64 36.49 -6.39
CA ILE A 314 6.91 36.23 -5.15
C ILE A 314 6.04 37.45 -4.78
N SER A 315 6.58 38.67 -4.78
CA SER A 315 5.84 39.88 -4.44
C SER A 315 4.72 40.19 -5.43
N HIS A 316 4.91 39.92 -6.74
CA HIS A 316 3.85 40.07 -7.73
C HIS A 316 2.62 39.24 -7.36
N TRP A 317 2.82 38.00 -6.90
CA TRP A 317 1.72 37.09 -6.58
C TRP A 317 1.21 37.22 -5.15
N THR A 318 2.00 37.67 -4.19
CA THR A 318 1.58 37.79 -2.78
C THR A 318 0.98 39.14 -2.43
N SER A 319 1.57 40.24 -2.90
CA SER A 319 1.17 41.61 -2.56
C SER A 319 0.89 42.47 -3.77
N GLY A 320 1.33 42.08 -4.96
CA GLY A 320 1.17 42.81 -6.21
C GLY A 320 -0.18 42.53 -6.92
N PRO A 321 -0.32 43.05 -8.16
CA PRO A 321 -1.56 42.90 -8.94
C PRO A 321 -2.02 41.43 -9.10
N GLY A 322 -1.09 40.49 -9.23
CA GLY A 322 -1.37 39.07 -9.42
C GLY A 322 -2.20 38.45 -8.28
N SER A 323 -2.05 38.95 -7.04
CA SER A 323 -2.79 38.43 -5.89
C SER A 323 -4.31 38.65 -6.00
N LYS A 324 -4.73 39.74 -6.65
CA LYS A 324 -6.14 40.06 -6.85
C LYS A 324 -6.77 39.24 -7.98
N PHE A 325 -5.97 38.92 -9.01
CA PHE A 325 -6.45 38.16 -10.18
C PHE A 325 -6.52 36.65 -9.93
N ASN A 326 -5.65 36.12 -9.07
CA ASN A 326 -5.61 34.67 -8.79
C ASN A 326 -5.25 34.42 -7.30
N PRO A 327 -6.28 34.39 -6.43
CA PRO A 327 -6.10 34.15 -4.99
C PRO A 327 -5.43 32.80 -4.68
N ASP A 328 -5.73 31.74 -5.46
CA ASP A 328 -5.13 30.43 -5.25
C ASP A 328 -3.62 30.43 -5.51
N ARG A 329 -3.18 31.20 -6.51
CA ARG A 329 -1.76 31.38 -6.78
C ARG A 329 -1.09 32.22 -5.69
N ALA A 330 -1.75 33.25 -5.21
CA ALA A 330 -1.28 34.03 -4.06
C ALA A 330 -1.06 33.14 -2.84
N ALA A 331 -2.04 32.29 -2.55
CA ALA A 331 -1.94 31.32 -1.46
C ALA A 331 -0.78 30.30 -1.66
N ALA A 332 -0.47 29.92 -2.91
CA ALA A 332 0.65 29.04 -3.20
C ALA A 332 2.00 29.71 -2.92
N PHE A 333 2.13 31.01 -3.28
CA PHE A 333 3.37 31.76 -3.12
C PHE A 333 3.62 32.24 -1.69
N SER A 334 2.61 32.24 -0.81
CA SER A 334 2.74 32.76 0.57
C SER A 334 3.76 32.01 1.44
N LYS A 335 4.19 30.81 1.02
CA LYS A 335 5.15 29.97 1.73
C LYS A 335 6.48 29.79 0.98
N VAL A 336 6.71 30.60 -0.04
CA VAL A 336 7.95 30.59 -0.82
C VAL A 336 8.93 31.59 -0.24
N GLY A 337 10.15 31.14 0.03
CA GLY A 337 11.26 31.99 0.47
C GLY A 337 12.47 31.90 -0.45
N VAL A 338 13.32 32.90 -0.38
CA VAL A 338 14.63 32.89 -1.03
C VAL A 338 15.70 33.02 0.05
N LYS A 339 16.73 32.18 -0.04
CA LYS A 339 17.82 32.13 0.94
C LYS A 339 19.19 32.10 0.25
N ASP A 340 20.20 32.63 0.90
CA ASP A 340 21.56 32.67 0.37
C ASP A 340 22.24 31.32 0.40
N SER A 341 21.98 30.56 1.46
CA SER A 341 22.54 29.22 1.68
C SER A 341 21.52 28.22 2.22
N LEU A 342 21.87 26.94 2.13
CA LEU A 342 21.05 25.87 2.74
C LEU A 342 21.05 26.00 4.28
N GLN A 343 22.15 26.51 4.87
CA GLN A 343 22.24 26.75 6.30
C GLN A 343 21.20 27.77 6.76
N ASP A 344 20.99 28.87 5.99
CA ASP A 344 19.94 29.84 6.30
C ASP A 344 18.54 29.27 6.25
N VAL A 345 18.32 28.25 5.40
CA VAL A 345 17.05 27.50 5.39
C VAL A 345 16.88 26.68 6.66
N VAL A 346 17.94 25.98 7.10
CA VAL A 346 17.95 25.20 8.34
C VAL A 346 17.62 26.07 9.53
N GLU A 347 18.32 27.21 9.69
CA GLU A 347 18.13 28.17 10.79
C GLU A 347 16.72 28.77 10.77
N HIS A 348 16.18 29.05 9.59
CA HIS A 348 14.82 29.55 9.44
C HIS A 348 13.78 28.52 9.92
N ILE A 349 13.94 27.24 9.56
CA ILE A 349 13.04 26.18 10.00
C ILE A 349 13.18 25.95 11.51
N GLU A 350 14.40 25.89 12.02
CA GLU A 350 14.68 25.71 13.44
C GLU A 350 14.08 26.83 14.29
N SER A 351 14.25 28.09 13.87
CA SER A 351 13.64 29.22 14.56
C SER A 351 12.13 29.22 14.59
N GLY A 352 11.48 28.67 13.53
CA GLY A 352 10.03 28.62 13.42
C GLY A 352 9.40 27.40 14.11
N THR A 353 10.12 26.29 14.21
CA THR A 353 9.61 25.00 14.74
C THR A 353 10.15 24.65 16.13
N GLY A 354 11.24 25.28 16.56
CA GLY A 354 11.99 24.91 17.77
C GLY A 354 12.84 23.65 17.61
N LYS A 355 12.87 23.05 16.42
CA LYS A 355 13.61 21.82 16.10
C LYS A 355 14.46 22.01 14.85
N LYS A 356 15.70 21.52 14.88
CA LYS A 356 16.53 21.44 13.69
C LYS A 356 15.94 20.44 12.70
N PRO A 357 15.75 20.80 11.41
CA PRO A 357 15.19 19.90 10.43
C PRO A 357 16.15 18.75 10.09
N ILE A 358 15.61 17.57 9.85
CA ILE A 358 16.34 16.44 9.28
C ILE A 358 16.49 16.70 7.78
N LEU A 359 17.74 16.77 7.31
CA LEU A 359 18.03 17.01 5.89
C LEU A 359 18.05 15.69 5.14
N VAL A 360 17.25 15.63 4.07
CA VAL A 360 17.19 14.48 3.16
C VAL A 360 17.45 14.98 1.74
N THR A 361 18.54 14.54 1.14
CA THR A 361 18.86 14.89 -0.24
C THR A 361 18.14 14.01 -1.24
N THR A 362 18.03 14.48 -2.47
CA THR A 362 17.49 13.72 -3.61
C THR A 362 18.50 13.66 -4.73
N SER A 363 18.57 12.55 -5.43
CA SER A 363 19.46 12.38 -6.57
C SER A 363 18.81 11.47 -7.62
N ALA A 364 19.10 11.75 -8.90
CA ALA A 364 18.78 10.82 -9.99
C ALA A 364 19.78 9.67 -10.10
N ARG A 365 20.93 9.78 -9.41
CA ARG A 365 22.06 8.85 -9.46
C ARG A 365 22.27 8.19 -8.09
N GLY A 366 22.91 7.03 -8.08
CA GLY A 366 23.22 6.32 -6.85
C GLY A 366 22.04 5.46 -6.34
N ALA A 367 22.30 4.70 -5.27
CA ALA A 367 21.33 3.75 -4.72
C ALA A 367 20.32 4.40 -3.73
N GLY A 368 20.69 5.56 -3.17
CA GLY A 368 19.95 6.17 -2.06
C GLY A 368 19.99 5.31 -0.78
N SER A 369 20.16 5.94 0.37
CA SER A 369 20.21 5.24 1.67
C SER A 369 18.84 5.20 2.38
N LEU A 370 17.94 6.12 2.03
CA LEU A 370 16.63 6.26 2.68
C LEU A 370 15.48 5.82 1.77
N THR A 371 14.53 5.11 2.36
CA THR A 371 13.27 4.77 1.71
C THR A 371 12.21 5.84 1.98
N MET A 372 11.15 5.88 1.14
CA MET A 372 9.99 6.75 1.37
C MET A 372 9.33 6.49 2.74
N ASN A 373 9.26 5.21 3.16
CA ASN A 373 8.68 4.85 4.47
C ASN A 373 9.51 5.43 5.61
N ARG A 374 10.83 5.33 5.53
CA ARG A 374 11.70 5.90 6.56
C ARG A 374 11.54 7.41 6.70
N VAL A 375 11.44 8.12 5.58
CA VAL A 375 11.21 9.57 5.61
C VAL A 375 9.80 9.91 6.14
N ARG A 376 8.78 9.08 5.87
CA ARG A 376 7.44 9.26 6.48
C ARG A 376 7.46 9.09 7.99
N GLU A 377 8.23 8.13 8.51
CA GLU A 377 8.44 7.96 9.97
C GLU A 377 9.03 9.23 10.58
N MET A 378 10.07 9.80 9.96
CA MET A 378 10.67 11.07 10.42
C MET A 378 9.64 12.20 10.44
N LEU A 379 8.79 12.31 9.41
CA LEU A 379 7.76 13.33 9.29
C LEU A 379 6.65 13.24 10.36
N GLN A 380 6.54 12.15 11.10
CA GLN A 380 5.55 12.05 12.18
C GLN A 380 5.82 13.06 13.30
N ASP A 381 7.09 13.25 13.64
CA ASP A 381 7.49 13.97 14.85
C ASP A 381 8.43 15.14 14.59
N ASP A 382 9.17 15.13 13.47
CA ASP A 382 10.23 16.08 13.20
C ASP A 382 10.04 16.85 11.88
N PRO A 383 10.53 18.09 11.78
CA PRO A 383 10.61 18.78 10.52
C PRO A 383 11.64 18.12 9.62
N VAL A 384 11.27 17.84 8.38
CA VAL A 384 12.15 17.26 7.35
C VAL A 384 12.33 18.26 6.22
N LEU A 385 13.57 18.50 5.83
CA LEU A 385 13.93 19.33 4.68
C LEU A 385 14.38 18.45 3.51
N LEU A 386 13.53 18.31 2.49
CA LEU A 386 13.90 17.69 1.23
C LEU A 386 14.70 18.65 0.38
N VAL A 387 15.92 18.24 0.03
CA VAL A 387 16.87 19.06 -0.74
C VAL A 387 16.96 18.52 -2.17
N PHE A 388 16.56 19.34 -3.12
CA PHE A 388 16.65 19.08 -4.55
C PHE A 388 17.78 19.88 -5.16
N GLY A 389 18.59 19.23 -5.99
CA GLY A 389 19.65 19.87 -6.75
C GLY A 389 19.22 20.21 -8.17
N THR A 390 19.89 21.21 -8.74
CA THR A 390 19.83 21.54 -10.17
C THR A 390 21.12 21.13 -10.89
N GLY A 391 21.24 21.37 -12.18
CA GLY A 391 22.44 21.05 -12.94
C GLY A 391 22.76 19.54 -12.99
N HIS A 392 23.96 19.19 -12.56
CA HIS A 392 24.44 17.81 -12.55
C HIS A 392 24.41 17.16 -11.15
N GLY A 393 23.74 17.79 -10.20
CA GLY A 393 23.54 17.29 -8.84
C GLY A 393 24.06 18.24 -7.76
N LEU A 394 23.78 17.89 -6.52
CA LEU A 394 24.22 18.61 -5.33
C LEU A 394 25.74 18.47 -5.14
N ALA A 395 26.39 19.53 -4.67
CA ALA A 395 27.79 19.47 -4.30
C ALA A 395 28.02 18.58 -3.06
N PRO A 396 29.23 17.98 -2.88
CA PRO A 396 29.52 17.05 -1.79
C PRO A 396 29.21 17.64 -0.41
N GLU A 397 29.52 18.91 -0.19
CA GLU A 397 29.24 19.59 1.08
C GLU A 397 27.77 19.61 1.47
N ILE A 398 26.85 19.64 0.50
CA ILE A 398 25.40 19.54 0.76
C ILE A 398 25.01 18.10 1.11
N LEU A 399 25.66 17.13 0.45
CA LEU A 399 25.41 15.71 0.75
C LEU A 399 25.91 15.34 2.15
N ASP A 400 27.04 15.92 2.59
CA ASP A 400 27.65 15.69 3.91
C ASP A 400 26.81 16.28 5.06
N MET A 401 25.95 17.27 4.79
CA MET A 401 25.02 17.83 5.77
C MET A 401 23.79 16.97 6.02
N ALA A 402 23.50 16.03 5.11
CA ALA A 402 22.25 15.27 5.12
C ALA A 402 22.35 13.98 5.94
N GLU A 403 21.24 13.58 6.57
CA GLU A 403 21.06 12.26 7.18
C GLU A 403 21.20 11.13 6.15
N GLY A 404 20.82 11.43 4.91
CA GLY A 404 20.96 10.51 3.80
C GLY A 404 20.30 11.01 2.52
N SER A 405 20.39 10.20 1.49
CA SER A 405 19.78 10.48 0.19
C SER A 405 18.58 9.56 -0.05
N LEU A 406 17.48 10.15 -0.45
CA LEU A 406 16.27 9.39 -0.83
C LEU A 406 16.56 8.52 -2.05
N ARG A 407 16.04 7.30 -2.03
CA ARG A 407 16.15 6.38 -3.17
C ARG A 407 15.59 7.02 -4.45
N PRO A 408 16.31 6.95 -5.58
CA PRO A 408 15.87 7.57 -6.84
C PRO A 408 14.49 7.08 -7.27
N ILE A 409 13.73 7.95 -7.95
CA ILE A 409 12.37 7.65 -8.42
C ILE A 409 12.33 6.41 -9.32
N ARG A 410 13.33 6.28 -10.22
CA ARG A 410 13.48 5.16 -11.17
C ARG A 410 14.82 4.45 -10.96
N PHE A 411 15.07 3.98 -9.73
CA PHE A 411 16.36 3.40 -9.35
C PHE A 411 16.70 2.07 -10.06
N MET A 412 15.70 1.39 -10.65
CA MET A 412 15.89 0.14 -11.40
C MET A 412 16.07 0.35 -12.91
N ASP A 413 15.90 1.57 -13.42
CA ASP A 413 16.01 1.86 -14.84
C ASP A 413 17.31 2.60 -15.16
N GLY A 414 17.89 2.33 -16.32
CA GLY A 414 19.06 3.02 -16.82
C GLY A 414 18.82 4.48 -17.20
N TYR A 415 17.55 4.87 -17.45
CA TYR A 415 17.17 6.24 -17.74
C TYR A 415 16.34 6.83 -16.62
N ASN A 416 16.90 7.81 -15.90
CA ASN A 416 16.26 8.52 -14.79
C ASN A 416 16.53 10.03 -14.93
N HIS A 417 16.10 10.63 -16.04
CA HIS A 417 16.30 12.03 -16.39
C HIS A 417 14.98 12.79 -16.34
N LEU A 418 14.54 13.15 -15.15
CA LEU A 418 13.37 14.00 -14.94
C LEU A 418 13.81 15.46 -14.78
N SER A 419 12.97 16.41 -15.23
CA SER A 419 13.12 17.79 -14.79
C SER A 419 12.96 17.86 -13.26
N VAL A 420 13.63 18.81 -12.61
CA VAL A 420 13.52 18.92 -11.15
C VAL A 420 12.07 19.09 -10.68
N ARG A 421 11.26 19.83 -11.42
CA ARG A 421 9.82 20.04 -11.14
C ARG A 421 9.04 18.73 -11.14
N SER A 422 9.27 17.90 -12.16
CA SER A 422 8.66 16.56 -12.24
C SER A 422 9.15 15.68 -11.11
N ALA A 423 10.44 15.71 -10.81
CA ALA A 423 11.02 14.95 -9.70
C ALA A 423 10.41 15.36 -8.35
N VAL A 424 10.24 16.66 -8.10
CA VAL A 424 9.58 17.18 -6.90
C VAL A 424 8.16 16.68 -6.79
N ALA A 425 7.35 16.86 -7.84
CA ALA A 425 5.94 16.45 -7.82
C ALA A 425 5.77 14.96 -7.53
N ILE A 426 6.53 14.10 -8.24
CA ILE A 426 6.48 12.65 -8.05
C ILE A 426 7.00 12.24 -6.66
N THR A 427 8.08 12.87 -6.18
CA THR A 427 8.65 12.57 -4.86
C THR A 427 7.66 12.92 -3.75
N VAL A 428 7.07 14.10 -3.81
CA VAL A 428 6.09 14.57 -2.82
C VAL A 428 4.85 13.69 -2.80
N ASP A 429 4.30 13.38 -3.97
CA ASP A 429 3.14 12.51 -4.12
C ASP A 429 3.39 11.12 -3.51
N ARG A 430 4.49 10.47 -3.89
CA ARG A 430 4.88 9.17 -3.36
C ARG A 430 5.22 9.20 -1.87
N LEU A 431 5.83 10.28 -1.40
CA LEU A 431 6.21 10.44 0.00
C LEU A 431 5.00 10.62 0.89
N LEU A 432 4.10 11.51 0.54
CA LEU A 432 2.97 11.86 1.40
C LEU A 432 1.81 10.86 1.27
N LYS A 433 1.60 10.26 0.09
CA LYS A 433 0.50 9.31 -0.19
C LYS A 433 -0.88 9.81 0.27
N ASP A 434 -1.00 11.10 0.52
CA ASP A 434 -2.24 11.71 0.97
C ASP A 434 -3.03 12.23 -0.24
N ALA A 435 -3.61 11.33 -0.99
CA ALA A 435 -4.57 11.70 -2.03
C ALA A 435 -5.82 12.40 -1.44
N TRP A 436 -5.83 12.55 -0.13
CA TRP A 436 -6.96 13.03 0.70
C TRP A 436 -6.64 14.28 1.50
#